data_097d8f576bedf75a6af3451797808753
#
_entry.id   097d8f576bedf75a6af3451797808753
#
_cell.length_a   1.000
_cell.length_b   1.000
_cell.length_c   1.000
_cell.angle_alpha   90.00
_cell.angle_beta   90.00
_cell.angle_gamma   90.00
#
_symmetry.space_group_name_H-M   'P 1'
#
loop_
_entity.id
_entity.type
_entity.pdbx_description
1 polymer ?
#
loop_
_entity_poly.entity_id
_entity_poly.type
_entity_poly.pdbx_seq_one_letter_code
_entity_poly.pdbx_strand_id
1 'polypeptide(L)'
;MDRVDRFALRVLSVAVLASGPFIASCGGEENPYKPQPAWSGKPANLPSPPALPTTPLKQGDAYTIYGAVHQLRSLLHGRDVTAQPISIVGYIVDSNIPRAPDCAVHKTGKKDPDNCPPPGPGGEVKPIEVPSFWIADDKGNATGLKVRVVGWARNFAVIYDAMKAYKDVKPGEEPKKPVTDDMLNIDVPCPLPAVGAKVKVTGAYNVSKVVVSDMVSEPIGGVMAVQKLETVEQAPEPAKFAKPIL
;
A
#
# COMPACT_ATOMS: atom_id res chain seq x y z
N MET A 1 -3.42 50.13 -30.00
CA MET A 1 -2.08 50.19 -30.59
C MET A 1 -1.65 48.74 -30.75
N ASP A 2 -2.11 48.13 -31.81
CA ASP A 2 -1.48 48.01 -33.15
C ASP A 2 -0.13 47.28 -33.10
N ARG A 3 -0.08 46.05 -33.50
CA ARG A 3 0.39 45.64 -34.81
C ARG A 3 0.12 44.16 -35.08
N VAL A 4 -0.70 43.98 -36.09
CA VAL A 4 -0.83 42.77 -36.92
C VAL A 4 0.39 42.75 -37.83
N ASP A 5 1.04 41.62 -37.97
CA ASP A 5 1.85 41.33 -39.14
C ASP A 5 1.64 39.89 -39.65
N ARG A 6 1.00 39.89 -40.77
CA ARG A 6 0.78 38.79 -41.72
C ARG A 6 2.10 38.44 -42.37
N PHE A 7 2.43 37.19 -42.45
CA PHE A 7 3.34 36.71 -43.53
C PHE A 7 2.69 35.60 -44.34
N ALA A 8 2.61 35.96 -45.58
CA ALA A 8 1.97 35.28 -46.69
C ALA A 8 2.74 34.03 -47.15
N LEU A 9 2.00 33.07 -47.45
CA LEU A 9 1.94 32.23 -48.63
C LEU A 9 3.14 32.32 -49.62
N ARG A 10 3.89 31.27 -49.74
CA ARG A 10 4.56 30.92 -51.03
C ARG A 10 4.39 29.44 -51.34
N VAL A 11 3.50 29.21 -52.26
CA VAL A 11 3.36 28.03 -53.10
C VAL A 11 4.58 27.95 -54.00
N LEU A 12 5.27 26.84 -54.01
CA LEU A 12 6.16 26.46 -55.10
C LEU A 12 5.86 25.02 -55.53
N SER A 13 5.11 24.93 -56.60
CA SER A 13 4.88 23.72 -57.39
C SER A 13 6.15 23.39 -58.11
N VAL A 14 6.68 22.17 -57.93
CA VAL A 14 7.61 21.56 -58.88
C VAL A 14 7.04 20.19 -59.23
N ALA A 15 6.47 20.15 -60.40
CA ALA A 15 6.14 18.93 -61.13
C ALA A 15 7.41 18.40 -61.75
N VAL A 16 7.80 17.18 -61.42
CA VAL A 16 8.76 16.41 -62.22
C VAL A 16 8.12 15.07 -62.58
N LEU A 17 7.69 15.01 -63.80
CA LEU A 17 7.37 13.80 -64.52
C LEU A 17 8.66 13.02 -64.75
N ALA A 18 8.74 11.83 -64.22
CA ALA A 18 9.66 10.80 -64.74
C ALA A 18 8.95 9.45 -64.76
N SER A 19 8.34 9.15 -65.83
CA SER A 19 7.82 7.87 -66.21
C SER A 19 8.98 6.90 -66.43
N GLY A 20 9.06 5.86 -65.67
CA GLY A 20 9.86 4.68 -65.94
C GLY A 20 9.12 3.45 -65.46
N PRO A 21 8.76 2.55 -66.40
CA PRO A 21 8.14 1.29 -65.98
C PRO A 21 9.23 0.31 -65.51
N PHE A 22 9.50 0.30 -64.22
CA PHE A 22 10.17 -0.86 -63.68
C PHE A 22 9.12 -1.89 -63.32
N ILE A 23 8.82 -2.73 -64.26
CA ILE A 23 8.24 -4.03 -64.01
C ILE A 23 9.37 -4.87 -63.36
N ALA A 24 9.65 -4.63 -62.07
CA ALA A 24 10.46 -5.56 -61.35
C ALA A 24 9.60 -6.79 -61.08
N SER A 25 9.94 -7.85 -61.76
CA SER A 25 9.56 -9.22 -61.48
C SER A 25 9.53 -9.45 -59.95
N CYS A 26 8.36 -9.49 -59.38
CA CYS A 26 8.16 -10.16 -58.10
C CYS A 26 8.37 -11.65 -58.36
N GLY A 27 9.61 -12.10 -58.33
CA GLY A 27 9.91 -13.49 -58.02
C GLY A 27 9.20 -13.79 -56.74
N GLY A 28 8.27 -14.75 -56.78
CA GLY A 28 7.55 -15.16 -55.62
C GLY A 28 8.51 -15.70 -54.54
N GLU A 29 9.01 -14.80 -53.71
CA GLU A 29 9.57 -15.25 -52.43
C GLU A 29 8.47 -16.01 -51.72
N GLU A 30 8.68 -17.29 -51.59
CA GLU A 30 7.80 -18.11 -50.78
C GLU A 30 7.71 -17.42 -49.40
N ASN A 31 6.51 -16.94 -49.08
CA ASN A 31 6.25 -16.29 -47.83
C ASN A 31 6.71 -17.21 -46.68
N PRO A 32 7.80 -16.86 -45.98
CA PRO A 32 8.31 -17.71 -44.92
C PRO A 32 7.30 -17.89 -43.78
N TYR A 33 6.22 -17.11 -43.81
CA TYR A 33 5.10 -17.18 -42.85
C TYR A 33 3.87 -17.84 -43.41
N LYS A 34 3.99 -18.68 -44.46
CA LYS A 34 2.87 -19.56 -44.81
C LYS A 34 2.48 -20.34 -43.58
N PRO A 35 1.26 -20.20 -43.06
CA PRO A 35 0.85 -20.98 -41.90
C PRO A 35 1.04 -22.45 -42.26
N GLN A 36 1.86 -23.15 -41.51
CA GLN A 36 1.97 -24.59 -41.67
C GLN A 36 0.57 -25.17 -41.43
N PRO A 37 0.18 -26.18 -42.23
CA PRO A 37 -1.10 -26.84 -42.03
C PRO A 37 -1.20 -27.22 -40.54
N ALA A 38 -2.36 -26.93 -39.92
CA ALA A 38 -2.58 -27.21 -38.52
C ALA A 38 -2.08 -28.63 -38.24
N TRP A 39 -1.14 -28.73 -37.32
CA TRP A 39 -0.58 -30.04 -36.95
C TRP A 39 -1.72 -30.96 -36.51
N SER A 40 -1.98 -32.00 -37.27
CA SER A 40 -3.00 -33.00 -36.98
C SER A 40 -2.54 -34.06 -35.97
N GLY A 41 -1.45 -33.80 -35.27
CA GLY A 41 -0.91 -34.65 -34.20
C GLY A 41 -1.80 -34.68 -32.96
N LYS A 42 -1.47 -35.53 -32.01
CA LYS A 42 -2.15 -35.62 -30.74
C LYS A 42 -2.16 -34.20 -30.10
N PRO A 43 -3.33 -33.79 -29.55
CA PRO A 43 -3.37 -32.51 -28.84
C PRO A 43 -2.29 -32.48 -27.77
N ALA A 44 -1.57 -31.35 -27.68
CA ALA A 44 -0.57 -31.17 -26.67
C ALA A 44 -1.19 -31.37 -25.27
N ASN A 45 -0.58 -32.23 -24.47
CA ASN A 45 -1.01 -32.41 -23.09
C ASN A 45 -0.49 -31.19 -22.29
N LEU A 46 -1.22 -30.08 -22.43
CA LEU A 46 -0.89 -28.87 -21.70
C LEU A 46 -1.18 -29.10 -20.21
N PRO A 47 -0.29 -28.65 -19.33
CA PRO A 47 -0.59 -28.68 -17.90
C PRO A 47 -1.86 -27.88 -17.64
N SER A 48 -2.69 -28.35 -16.71
CA SER A 48 -3.87 -27.61 -16.30
C SER A 48 -3.46 -26.20 -15.88
N PRO A 49 -4.18 -25.15 -16.32
CA PRO A 49 -3.91 -23.82 -15.88
C PRO A 49 -3.97 -23.76 -14.35
N PRO A 50 -3.11 -22.98 -13.69
CA PRO A 50 -3.15 -22.83 -12.25
C PRO A 50 -4.53 -22.38 -11.82
N ALA A 51 -5.01 -22.88 -10.69
CA ALA A 51 -6.28 -22.49 -10.14
C ALA A 51 -6.31 -20.96 -9.94
N LEU A 52 -7.44 -20.34 -10.31
CA LEU A 52 -7.62 -18.92 -10.08
C LEU A 52 -7.58 -18.65 -8.56
N PRO A 53 -7.00 -17.52 -8.14
CA PRO A 53 -7.00 -17.15 -6.73
C PRO A 53 -8.43 -17.07 -6.21
N THR A 54 -8.66 -17.66 -5.04
CA THR A 54 -9.97 -17.67 -4.38
C THR A 54 -10.28 -16.34 -3.69
N THR A 55 -9.24 -15.55 -3.39
CA THR A 55 -9.39 -14.24 -2.74
C THR A 55 -9.86 -13.20 -3.76
N PRO A 56 -10.99 -12.54 -3.55
CA PRO A 56 -11.47 -11.51 -4.46
C PRO A 56 -10.56 -10.29 -4.41
N LEU A 57 -10.53 -9.50 -5.48
CA LEU A 57 -9.74 -8.26 -5.56
C LEU A 57 -10.29 -7.15 -4.66
N LYS A 58 -11.61 -7.13 -4.47
CA LYS A 58 -12.33 -6.17 -3.63
C LYS A 58 -13.38 -6.84 -2.77
N GLN A 59 -13.65 -6.25 -1.61
CA GLN A 59 -14.76 -6.55 -0.74
C GLN A 59 -15.60 -5.27 -0.57
N GLY A 60 -16.71 -5.20 -1.30
CA GLY A 60 -17.45 -3.95 -1.45
C GLY A 60 -16.64 -2.90 -2.21
N ASP A 61 -16.47 -1.72 -1.62
CA ASP A 61 -15.69 -0.61 -2.16
C ASP A 61 -14.19 -0.68 -1.82
N ALA A 62 -13.81 -1.52 -0.85
CA ALA A 62 -12.44 -1.66 -0.37
C ALA A 62 -11.67 -2.74 -1.13
N TYR A 63 -10.39 -2.51 -1.38
CA TYR A 63 -9.48 -3.54 -1.85
C TYR A 63 -9.21 -4.57 -0.75
N THR A 64 -9.07 -5.83 -1.12
CA THR A 64 -8.42 -6.83 -0.28
C THR A 64 -6.91 -6.61 -0.31
N ILE A 65 -6.14 -7.26 0.57
CA ILE A 65 -4.67 -7.18 0.51
C ILE A 65 -4.17 -7.78 -0.81
N TYR A 66 -4.74 -8.92 -1.21
CA TYR A 66 -4.47 -9.53 -2.51
C TYR A 66 -4.75 -8.54 -3.65
N GLY A 67 -5.91 -7.88 -3.64
CA GLY A 67 -6.28 -6.90 -4.66
C GLY A 67 -5.36 -5.69 -4.69
N ALA A 68 -4.98 -5.15 -3.54
CA ALA A 68 -4.05 -4.04 -3.45
C ALA A 68 -2.67 -4.39 -4.04
N VAL A 69 -2.12 -5.55 -3.66
CA VAL A 69 -0.81 -6.00 -4.15
C VAL A 69 -0.82 -6.28 -5.64
N HIS A 70 -1.86 -6.91 -6.18
CA HIS A 70 -1.90 -7.32 -7.59
C HIS A 70 -2.34 -6.22 -8.55
N GLN A 71 -3.24 -5.32 -8.13
CA GLN A 71 -3.72 -4.25 -9.01
C GLN A 71 -2.97 -2.93 -8.84
N LEU A 72 -2.68 -2.52 -7.59
CA LEU A 72 -2.15 -1.18 -7.33
C LEU A 72 -0.63 -1.08 -7.49
N ARG A 73 0.07 -2.19 -7.62
CA ARG A 73 1.51 -2.21 -7.96
C ARG A 73 1.78 -1.99 -9.46
N SER A 74 0.75 -2.04 -10.30
CA SER A 74 0.88 -1.74 -11.72
C SER A 74 1.25 -0.27 -11.92
N LEU A 75 2.33 0.00 -12.65
CA LEU A 75 2.77 1.36 -12.97
C LEU A 75 1.75 2.15 -13.78
N LEU A 76 0.94 1.45 -14.59
CA LEU A 76 -0.05 2.08 -15.46
C LEU A 76 -1.38 2.29 -14.72
N HIS A 77 -1.90 1.24 -14.11
CA HIS A 77 -3.21 1.28 -13.45
C HIS A 77 -3.15 1.77 -12.00
N GLY A 78 -2.13 1.32 -11.26
CA GLY A 78 -1.99 1.67 -9.85
C GLY A 78 -1.78 3.15 -9.61
N ARG A 79 -1.02 3.83 -10.48
CA ARG A 79 -0.69 5.24 -10.33
C ARG A 79 -1.92 6.15 -10.28
N ASP A 80 -2.86 5.94 -11.18
CA ASP A 80 -4.08 6.77 -11.26
C ASP A 80 -5.00 6.53 -10.07
N VAL A 81 -5.11 5.27 -9.64
CA VAL A 81 -5.94 4.88 -8.49
C VAL A 81 -5.33 5.39 -7.18
N THR A 82 -4.02 5.24 -6.99
CA THR A 82 -3.33 5.63 -5.74
C THR A 82 -3.05 7.12 -5.63
N ALA A 83 -3.31 7.90 -6.68
CA ALA A 83 -3.31 9.37 -6.61
C ALA A 83 -4.42 9.91 -5.69
N GLN A 84 -5.45 9.11 -5.42
CA GLN A 84 -6.53 9.41 -4.50
C GLN A 84 -6.46 8.48 -3.27
N PRO A 85 -7.03 8.89 -2.13
CA PRO A 85 -7.18 7.98 -0.99
C PRO A 85 -8.00 6.76 -1.38
N ILE A 86 -7.49 5.57 -1.02
CA ILE A 86 -8.16 4.30 -1.27
C ILE A 86 -8.52 3.62 0.04
N SER A 87 -9.45 2.68 -0.02
CA SER A 87 -9.79 1.84 1.13
C SER A 87 -9.25 0.44 0.94
N ILE A 88 -8.63 -0.11 1.98
CA ILE A 88 -8.17 -1.50 2.06
C ILE A 88 -8.81 -2.14 3.29
N VAL A 89 -9.25 -3.40 3.15
CA VAL A 89 -9.83 -4.17 4.24
C VAL A 89 -8.99 -5.42 4.51
N GLY A 90 -8.75 -5.73 5.79
CA GLY A 90 -7.99 -6.91 6.18
C GLY A 90 -8.00 -7.15 7.68
N TYR A 91 -7.42 -8.29 8.09
CA TYR A 91 -7.22 -8.64 9.50
C TYR A 91 -5.85 -8.14 9.97
N ILE A 92 -5.81 -7.57 11.16
CA ILE A 92 -4.54 -7.22 11.81
C ILE A 92 -3.84 -8.51 12.23
N VAL A 93 -2.68 -8.77 11.64
CA VAL A 93 -1.90 -10.00 11.89
C VAL A 93 -0.66 -9.75 12.75
N ASP A 94 -0.20 -8.50 12.81
CA ASP A 94 0.95 -8.09 13.62
C ASP A 94 0.84 -6.62 14.01
N SER A 95 1.48 -6.24 15.12
CA SER A 95 1.55 -4.86 15.62
C SER A 95 2.88 -4.63 16.35
N ASN A 96 3.45 -3.43 16.24
CA ASN A 96 4.64 -3.09 17.00
C ASN A 96 4.35 -2.49 18.39
N ILE A 97 3.09 -2.32 18.78
CA ILE A 97 2.74 -1.84 20.13
C ILE A 97 3.38 -2.69 21.24
N PRO A 98 3.33 -4.05 21.20
CA PRO A 98 3.98 -4.88 22.22
C PRO A 98 5.51 -4.74 22.24
N ARG A 99 6.10 -4.28 21.14
CA ARG A 99 7.57 -4.11 20.98
C ARG A 99 8.03 -2.68 21.24
N ALA A 100 7.13 -1.79 21.67
CA ALA A 100 7.49 -0.42 22.00
C ALA A 100 8.60 -0.39 23.05
N PRO A 101 9.67 0.40 22.85
CA PRO A 101 10.69 0.56 23.88
C PRO A 101 10.12 1.25 25.11
N ASP A 102 10.55 0.82 26.30
CA ASP A 102 10.06 1.36 27.57
C ASP A 102 10.20 2.88 27.67
N CYS A 103 11.27 3.42 27.08
CA CYS A 103 11.52 4.86 27.05
C CYS A 103 10.60 5.65 26.12
N ALA A 104 9.95 4.99 25.16
CA ALA A 104 9.03 5.66 24.24
C ALA A 104 7.63 5.87 24.82
N VAL A 105 7.35 5.30 25.99
CA VAL A 105 6.04 5.39 26.63
C VAL A 105 6.12 6.34 27.82
N HIS A 106 5.53 7.52 27.65
CA HIS A 106 5.53 8.56 28.69
C HIS A 106 4.16 8.72 29.33
N LYS A 107 4.13 8.95 30.63
CA LYS A 107 2.89 9.20 31.39
C LYS A 107 2.13 10.47 30.98
N THR A 108 2.73 11.35 30.17
CA THR A 108 2.21 12.71 29.93
C THR A 108 2.27 13.15 28.46
N GLY A 109 2.38 12.23 27.51
CA GLY A 109 2.44 12.59 26.07
C GLY A 109 3.60 13.50 25.67
N LYS A 110 4.64 13.61 26.51
CA LYS A 110 5.82 14.44 26.24
C LYS A 110 6.61 13.87 25.06
N LYS A 111 7.41 14.74 24.44
CA LYS A 111 8.37 14.34 23.41
C LYS A 111 9.26 13.20 23.92
N ASP A 112 9.48 12.20 23.07
CA ASP A 112 10.40 11.12 23.40
C ASP A 112 11.79 11.66 23.75
N PRO A 113 12.48 11.09 24.76
CA PRO A 113 13.83 11.51 25.09
C PRO A 113 14.76 11.34 23.88
N ASP A 114 15.70 12.26 23.68
CA ASP A 114 16.61 12.26 22.54
C ASP A 114 17.48 10.98 22.47
N ASN A 115 17.60 10.24 23.56
CA ASN A 115 18.34 8.99 23.68
C ASN A 115 17.44 7.75 23.77
N CYS A 116 16.21 7.80 23.25
CA CYS A 116 15.32 6.66 23.20
C CYS A 116 15.19 6.10 21.77
N PRO A 117 15.42 4.80 21.54
CA PRO A 117 16.06 3.86 22.49
C PRO A 117 17.52 4.23 22.72
N PRO A 118 18.08 3.84 23.88
CA PRO A 118 19.50 4.13 24.14
C PRO A 118 20.38 3.53 23.03
N PRO A 119 21.51 4.16 22.70
CA PRO A 119 22.44 3.65 21.70
C PRO A 119 22.82 2.19 21.98
N GLY A 120 22.86 1.39 20.93
CA GLY A 120 23.35 0.02 21.00
C GLY A 120 24.83 -0.07 21.40
N PRO A 121 25.38 -1.29 21.61
CA PRO A 121 26.77 -1.49 22.05
C PRO A 121 27.84 -0.83 21.19
N GLY A 122 27.53 -0.55 19.92
CA GLY A 122 28.41 0.15 18.96
C GLY A 122 28.14 1.64 18.81
N GLY A 123 27.30 2.27 19.66
CA GLY A 123 26.89 3.67 19.52
C GLY A 123 25.82 3.90 18.43
N GLU A 124 25.27 2.85 17.86
CA GLU A 124 24.24 2.94 16.84
C GLU A 124 22.91 3.44 17.44
N VAL A 125 22.45 4.60 16.98
CA VAL A 125 21.13 5.13 17.33
C VAL A 125 20.11 4.56 16.35
N LYS A 126 19.30 3.61 16.81
CA LYS A 126 18.15 3.12 16.03
C LYS A 126 16.99 4.09 16.23
N PRO A 127 16.41 4.65 15.16
CA PRO A 127 15.22 5.49 15.31
C PRO A 127 14.07 4.66 15.90
N ILE A 128 13.27 5.30 16.77
CA ILE A 128 12.05 4.68 17.29
C ILE A 128 11.11 4.47 16.10
N GLU A 129 10.64 3.24 15.93
CA GLU A 129 9.62 2.96 14.93
C GLU A 129 8.32 3.69 15.29
N VAL A 130 7.68 4.28 14.30
CA VAL A 130 6.33 4.83 14.49
C VAL A 130 5.33 3.71 14.76
N PRO A 131 4.28 3.97 15.57
CA PRO A 131 3.21 3.01 15.78
C PRO A 131 2.67 2.49 14.46
N SER A 132 2.68 1.19 14.30
CA SER A 132 2.25 0.53 13.07
C SER A 132 1.69 -0.86 13.35
N PHE A 133 0.83 -1.31 12.46
CA PHE A 133 0.34 -2.68 12.42
C PHE A 133 0.30 -3.18 10.98
N TRP A 134 0.19 -4.48 10.81
CA TRP A 134 0.12 -5.12 9.49
C TRP A 134 -1.21 -5.81 9.32
N ILE A 135 -1.82 -5.62 8.16
CA ILE A 135 -3.08 -6.26 7.79
C ILE A 135 -2.85 -7.28 6.67
N ALA A 136 -3.57 -8.40 6.74
CA ALA A 136 -3.58 -9.47 5.75
C ALA A 136 -5.02 -9.87 5.39
N ASP A 137 -5.22 -10.66 4.34
CA ASP A 137 -6.56 -11.11 3.94
C ASP A 137 -7.18 -12.09 4.92
N ASP A 138 -6.36 -12.84 5.64
CA ASP A 138 -6.80 -13.81 6.65
C ASP A 138 -5.98 -13.68 7.94
N LYS A 139 -6.57 -14.16 9.07
CA LYS A 139 -5.96 -14.09 10.41
C LYS A 139 -4.64 -14.86 10.52
N GLY A 140 -4.46 -15.89 9.70
CA GLY A 140 -3.25 -16.73 9.68
C GLY A 140 -2.17 -16.21 8.74
N ASN A 141 -2.48 -15.20 7.92
CA ASN A 141 -1.59 -14.69 6.89
C ASN A 141 -0.98 -15.79 6.00
N ALA A 142 -1.83 -16.72 5.55
CA ALA A 142 -1.41 -17.90 4.79
C ALA A 142 -0.69 -17.56 3.48
N THR A 143 -1.02 -16.41 2.86
CA THR A 143 -0.36 -15.93 1.63
C THR A 143 0.97 -15.24 1.88
N GLY A 144 1.30 -14.87 3.11
CA GLY A 144 2.45 -14.03 3.46
C GLY A 144 2.34 -12.57 2.98
N LEU A 145 1.24 -12.21 2.28
CA LEU A 145 1.00 -10.85 1.82
C LEU A 145 0.44 -10.01 2.97
N LYS A 146 1.07 -8.87 3.23
CA LYS A 146 0.61 -7.93 4.25
C LYS A 146 0.93 -6.50 3.89
N VAL A 147 0.04 -5.58 4.26
CA VAL A 147 0.20 -4.13 4.12
C VAL A 147 0.52 -3.54 5.48
N ARG A 148 1.55 -2.71 5.56
CA ARG A 148 1.89 -1.96 6.76
C ARG A 148 0.99 -0.72 6.86
N VAL A 149 0.38 -0.51 8.00
CA VAL A 149 -0.49 0.64 8.29
C VAL A 149 0.21 1.55 9.28
N VAL A 150 0.35 2.83 8.93
CA VAL A 150 1.03 3.87 9.70
C VAL A 150 0.18 5.14 9.76
N GLY A 151 0.54 6.07 10.63
CA GLY A 151 -0.11 7.39 10.67
C GLY A 151 -1.43 7.43 11.44
N TRP A 152 -1.78 6.40 12.21
CA TRP A 152 -2.96 6.36 13.07
C TRP A 152 -2.67 6.84 14.52
N ALA A 153 -1.41 6.98 14.86
CA ALA A 153 -0.88 7.63 16.04
C ALA A 153 0.57 8.04 15.78
N ARG A 154 0.98 9.19 16.24
CA ARG A 154 2.36 9.71 16.01
C ARG A 154 3.42 8.98 16.80
N ASN A 155 3.11 8.56 18.04
CA ASN A 155 4.04 7.88 18.93
C ASN A 155 3.31 6.96 19.92
N PHE A 156 4.07 6.16 20.66
CA PHE A 156 3.52 5.22 21.64
C PHE A 156 2.95 5.90 22.90
N ALA A 157 3.37 7.13 23.21
CA ALA A 157 2.84 7.87 24.35
C ALA A 157 1.36 8.22 24.14
N VAL A 158 0.98 8.66 22.94
CA VAL A 158 -0.43 8.93 22.59
C VAL A 158 -1.28 7.66 22.69
N ILE A 159 -0.74 6.50 22.27
CA ILE A 159 -1.43 5.21 22.43
C ILE A 159 -1.65 4.87 23.90
N TYR A 160 -0.65 5.12 24.74
CA TYR A 160 -0.77 4.88 26.17
C TYR A 160 -1.86 5.75 26.81
N ASP A 161 -1.91 7.03 26.44
CA ASP A 161 -2.96 7.94 26.92
C ASP A 161 -4.35 7.48 26.44
N ALA A 162 -4.45 7.03 25.19
CA ALA A 162 -5.67 6.46 24.65
C ALA A 162 -6.09 5.16 25.40
N MET A 163 -5.15 4.27 25.71
CA MET A 163 -5.43 3.06 26.48
C MET A 163 -6.01 3.38 27.87
N LYS A 164 -5.50 4.42 28.52
CA LYS A 164 -6.04 4.88 29.81
C LYS A 164 -7.43 5.47 29.66
N ALA A 165 -7.62 6.34 28.66
CA ALA A 165 -8.89 7.01 28.42
C ALA A 165 -10.01 6.03 28.03
N TYR A 166 -9.67 4.97 27.32
CA TYR A 166 -10.62 3.98 26.80
C TYR A 166 -10.81 2.75 27.68
N LYS A 167 -10.16 2.70 28.85
CA LYS A 167 -10.18 1.53 29.74
C LYS A 167 -11.60 1.05 30.09
N ASP A 168 -12.51 2.00 30.28
CA ASP A 168 -13.89 1.71 30.73
C ASP A 168 -14.91 1.78 29.58
N VAL A 169 -14.45 1.96 28.34
CA VAL A 169 -15.32 1.98 27.15
C VAL A 169 -15.63 0.55 26.73
N LYS A 170 -16.91 0.23 26.68
CA LYS A 170 -17.35 -1.11 26.25
C LYS A 170 -17.18 -1.29 24.74
N PRO A 171 -16.98 -2.54 24.27
CA PRO A 171 -16.95 -2.83 22.85
C PRO A 171 -18.22 -2.34 22.14
N GLY A 172 -18.03 -1.54 21.08
CA GLY A 172 -19.13 -0.96 20.29
C GLY A 172 -19.68 0.38 20.81
N GLU A 173 -19.19 0.87 21.94
CA GLU A 173 -19.50 2.22 22.43
C GLU A 173 -18.43 3.22 21.96
N GLU A 174 -18.87 4.42 21.63
CA GLU A 174 -17.95 5.54 21.36
C GLU A 174 -17.44 6.13 22.70
N PRO A 175 -16.16 6.52 22.77
CA PRO A 175 -15.63 7.18 23.93
C PRO A 175 -16.28 8.56 24.12
N LYS A 176 -16.66 8.89 25.35
CA LYS A 176 -17.23 10.21 25.67
C LYS A 176 -16.33 11.38 25.27
N LYS A 177 -15.04 11.15 25.28
CA LYS A 177 -14.01 12.10 24.86
C LYS A 177 -12.93 11.32 24.11
N PRO A 178 -12.86 11.46 22.78
CA PRO A 178 -11.81 10.84 22.00
C PRO A 178 -10.45 11.44 22.38
N VAL A 179 -9.41 10.64 22.30
CA VAL A 179 -8.02 11.12 22.38
C VAL A 179 -7.62 11.52 20.97
N THR A 180 -7.38 12.81 20.77
CA THR A 180 -6.96 13.36 19.49
C THR A 180 -5.44 13.47 19.46
N ASP A 181 -4.82 13.03 18.37
CA ASP A 181 -3.43 13.30 18.08
C ASP A 181 -3.32 14.66 17.38
N ASP A 182 -3.00 15.69 18.14
CA ASP A 182 -2.96 17.08 17.65
C ASP A 182 -1.97 17.30 16.49
N MET A 183 -0.92 16.46 16.39
CA MET A 183 0.07 16.57 15.33
C MET A 183 -0.39 15.98 14.01
N LEU A 184 -1.15 14.90 14.07
CA LEU A 184 -1.71 14.23 12.90
C LEU A 184 -3.13 14.74 12.58
N ASN A 185 -3.74 15.47 13.52
CA ASN A 185 -5.12 15.94 13.47
C ASN A 185 -6.12 14.80 13.20
N ILE A 186 -5.91 13.69 13.90
CA ILE A 186 -6.78 12.50 13.84
C ILE A 186 -7.14 12.05 15.25
N ASP A 187 -8.30 11.45 15.40
CA ASP A 187 -8.69 10.78 16.62
C ASP A 187 -8.07 9.38 16.68
N VAL A 188 -7.45 9.07 17.80
CA VAL A 188 -6.93 7.72 18.04
C VAL A 188 -8.11 6.76 18.12
N PRO A 189 -8.11 5.68 17.33
CA PRO A 189 -9.25 4.79 17.23
C PRO A 189 -9.62 4.14 18.56
N CYS A 190 -10.93 4.00 18.81
CA CYS A 190 -11.49 3.26 19.93
C CYS A 190 -12.43 2.17 19.39
N PRO A 191 -12.14 0.88 19.65
CA PRO A 191 -10.98 0.35 20.37
C PRO A 191 -9.67 0.53 19.58
N LEU A 192 -8.55 0.44 20.31
CA LEU A 192 -7.22 0.48 19.70
C LEU A 192 -7.02 -0.71 18.74
N PRO A 193 -6.28 -0.53 17.64
CA PRO A 193 -5.98 -1.61 16.69
C PRO A 193 -5.25 -2.76 17.40
N ALA A 194 -5.87 -3.94 17.40
CA ALA A 194 -5.34 -5.13 18.06
C ALA A 194 -5.30 -6.32 17.10
N VAL A 195 -4.36 -7.23 17.30
CA VAL A 195 -4.19 -8.44 16.48
C VAL A 195 -5.46 -9.27 16.50
N GLY A 196 -5.90 -9.70 15.32
CA GLY A 196 -7.13 -10.46 15.11
C GLY A 196 -8.36 -9.60 14.79
N ALA A 197 -8.31 -8.27 14.95
CA ALA A 197 -9.37 -7.38 14.47
C ALA A 197 -9.41 -7.34 12.94
N LYS A 198 -10.59 -7.20 12.36
CA LYS A 198 -10.78 -6.84 10.96
C LYS A 198 -11.01 -5.35 10.85
N VAL A 199 -10.22 -4.68 10.02
CA VAL A 199 -10.29 -3.24 9.86
C VAL A 199 -10.43 -2.84 8.39
N LYS A 200 -11.10 -1.70 8.16
CA LYS A 200 -11.10 -0.99 6.90
C LYS A 200 -10.29 0.28 7.10
N VAL A 201 -9.23 0.40 6.33
CA VAL A 201 -8.30 1.53 6.38
C VAL A 201 -8.45 2.34 5.11
N THR A 202 -8.75 3.62 5.25
CA THR A 202 -8.79 4.57 4.13
C THR A 202 -7.63 5.55 4.24
N GLY A 203 -6.93 5.79 3.14
CA GLY A 203 -5.78 6.68 3.14
C GLY A 203 -4.91 6.58 1.90
N ALA A 204 -3.70 7.08 2.00
CA ALA A 204 -2.72 7.06 0.92
C ALA A 204 -1.94 5.73 0.93
N TYR A 205 -2.02 5.01 -0.17
CA TYR A 205 -1.29 3.74 -0.37
C TYR A 205 -0.05 3.96 -1.21
N ASN A 206 1.07 3.42 -0.78
CA ASN A 206 2.34 3.52 -1.48
C ASN A 206 3.09 2.18 -1.44
N VAL A 207 3.70 1.83 -2.57
CA VAL A 207 4.55 0.63 -2.73
C VAL A 207 6.04 0.98 -2.82
N SER A 208 6.43 2.20 -2.40
CA SER A 208 7.82 2.65 -2.46
C SER A 208 8.74 1.73 -1.67
N LYS A 209 9.89 1.47 -2.25
CA LYS A 209 11.01 0.81 -1.57
C LYS A 209 11.46 1.67 -0.41
N VAL A 210 11.53 1.11 0.76
CA VAL A 210 12.14 1.77 1.93
C VAL A 210 13.59 1.31 1.99
N VAL A 211 14.50 2.23 1.76
CA VAL A 211 15.93 1.99 1.96
C VAL A 211 16.22 2.22 3.44
N VAL A 212 16.55 1.15 4.15
CA VAL A 212 17.01 1.23 5.54
C VAL A 212 18.42 0.63 5.58
N SER A 213 19.42 1.45 5.87
CA SER A 213 20.81 1.02 6.08
C SER A 213 21.34 0.09 4.98
N ASP A 214 21.44 0.58 3.75
CA ASP A 214 21.95 -0.16 2.58
C ASP A 214 21.17 -1.43 2.18
N MET A 215 20.21 -1.85 2.97
CA MET A 215 19.28 -2.91 2.60
C MET A 215 17.98 -2.33 2.09
N VAL A 216 17.65 -2.65 0.84
CA VAL A 216 16.36 -2.35 0.25
C VAL A 216 15.34 -3.31 0.87
N SER A 217 14.57 -2.82 1.84
CA SER A 217 13.41 -3.55 2.36
C SER A 217 12.20 -3.15 1.53
N GLU A 218 11.74 -4.04 0.67
CA GLU A 218 10.42 -3.88 0.06
C GLU A 218 9.39 -4.35 1.08
N PRO A 219 8.46 -3.50 1.54
CA PRO A 219 7.29 -4.00 2.24
C PRO A 219 6.52 -4.88 1.25
N ILE A 220 6.35 -6.16 1.58
CA ILE A 220 5.79 -7.18 0.66
C ILE A 220 4.42 -6.77 0.09
N GLY A 221 3.66 -5.94 0.80
CA GLY A 221 2.36 -5.46 0.36
C GLY A 221 2.22 -3.93 0.27
N GLY A 222 3.27 -3.18 0.54
CA GLY A 222 3.21 -1.71 0.57
C GLY A 222 2.86 -1.13 1.94
N VAL A 223 2.71 0.19 1.97
CA VAL A 223 2.43 1.00 3.17
C VAL A 223 1.17 1.82 2.94
N MET A 224 0.29 1.84 3.94
CA MET A 224 -0.91 2.67 3.99
C MET A 224 -0.75 3.74 5.07
N ALA A 225 -0.80 5.01 4.68
CA ALA A 225 -0.89 6.13 5.60
C ALA A 225 -2.37 6.43 5.87
N VAL A 226 -2.76 6.33 7.14
CA VAL A 226 -4.17 6.41 7.56
C VAL A 226 -4.71 7.82 7.46
N GLN A 227 -5.90 7.96 6.91
CA GLN A 227 -6.78 9.12 7.06
C GLN A 227 -8.04 8.75 7.85
N LYS A 228 -8.52 7.50 7.69
CA LYS A 228 -9.66 6.97 8.44
C LYS A 228 -9.44 5.50 8.72
N LEU A 229 -9.75 5.08 9.95
CA LEU A 229 -9.70 3.70 10.40
C LEU A 229 -11.05 3.29 10.98
N GLU A 230 -11.63 2.22 10.46
CA GLU A 230 -12.91 1.67 10.90
C GLU A 230 -12.72 0.21 11.31
N THR A 231 -13.16 -0.14 12.52
CA THR A 231 -13.15 -1.53 12.97
C THR A 231 -14.40 -2.25 12.44
N VAL A 232 -14.20 -3.25 11.60
CA VAL A 232 -15.28 -4.08 11.02
C VAL A 232 -15.61 -5.25 11.93
N GLU A 233 -14.56 -5.89 12.51
CA GLU A 233 -14.68 -7.00 13.47
C GLU A 233 -13.70 -6.77 14.61
N GLN A 234 -14.17 -6.91 15.84
CA GLN A 234 -13.36 -6.68 17.03
C GLN A 234 -12.30 -7.77 17.19
N ALA A 235 -11.15 -7.40 17.75
CA ALA A 235 -10.14 -8.36 18.16
C ALA A 235 -10.63 -9.20 19.34
N PRO A 236 -10.16 -10.46 19.47
CA PRO A 236 -10.46 -11.28 20.64
C PRO A 236 -9.81 -10.75 21.93
N GLU A 237 -8.67 -10.08 21.81
CA GLU A 237 -7.97 -9.45 22.91
C GLU A 237 -7.67 -7.97 22.59
N PRO A 238 -7.73 -7.07 23.59
CA PRO A 238 -7.37 -5.68 23.38
C PRO A 238 -5.87 -5.51 23.13
N ALA A 239 -5.51 -4.41 22.47
CA ALA A 239 -4.11 -4.03 22.32
C ALA A 239 -3.46 -3.78 23.69
N LYS A 240 -2.24 -4.27 23.87
CA LYS A 240 -1.48 -4.11 25.12
C LYS A 240 0.01 -3.95 24.85
N PHE A 241 0.70 -3.21 25.69
CA PHE A 241 2.15 -3.20 25.74
C PHE A 241 2.67 -4.49 26.39
N ALA A 242 3.88 -4.94 25.99
CA ALA A 242 4.45 -6.17 26.53
C ALA A 242 4.73 -6.09 28.05
N LYS A 243 5.09 -4.89 28.51
CA LYS A 243 5.33 -4.63 29.93
C LYS A 243 4.25 -3.70 30.48
N PRO A 244 3.75 -3.94 31.70
CA PRO A 244 2.91 -2.97 32.37
C PRO A 244 3.72 -1.69 32.58
N ILE A 245 3.14 -0.56 32.21
CA ILE A 245 3.75 0.75 32.40
C ILE A 245 3.51 1.14 33.84
N LEU A 246 4.58 1.25 34.60
CA LEU A 246 4.59 1.62 36.04
C LEU A 246 4.26 3.11 36.26
#